data_d283460001810fd2ecf64bc76e2c18c7
#
_entry.id   d283460001810fd2ecf64bc76e2c18c7
#
_cell.length_a   1.000
_cell.length_b   1.000
_cell.length_c   1.000
_cell.angle_alpha   90.00
_cell.angle_beta   90.00
_cell.angle_gamma   90.00
#
_symmetry.space_group_name_H-M   'P 1'
#
loop_
_entity.id
_entity.type
_entity.pdbx_description
1 polymer ?
#
loop_
_entity_poly.entity_id
_entity_poly.type
_entity_poly.pdbx_seq_one_letter_code
_entity_poly.pdbx_strand_id
1 'polypeptide(L)'
;MSGILVFCKECGKQVPSSETPDGRCLDCQVRKSVADLRDEHARLWRKRERYRTSQANVGQIARQIARVEDRMGQRIKELVPNERQAVDYLKRELEAARGQRYTIKGV
;
A
#
# COMPACT_ATOMS: atom_id res chain seq x y z
N MET A 1 23.93 19.95 -8.63
CA MET A 1 23.37 18.95 -9.51
C MET A 1 23.61 17.57 -9.01
N SER A 2 22.54 16.89 -8.74
CA SER A 2 22.60 15.51 -8.30
C SER A 2 22.61 14.60 -9.52
N GLY A 3 23.71 14.52 -10.20
CA GLY A 3 23.81 13.69 -11.39
C GLY A 3 24.01 12.21 -11.13
N ILE A 4 24.12 11.80 -9.86
CA ILE A 4 24.41 10.42 -9.52
C ILE A 4 23.15 9.59 -9.51
N LEU A 5 23.09 8.57 -10.38
CA LEU A 5 22.01 7.60 -10.41
C LEU A 5 22.47 6.33 -9.71
N VAL A 6 21.58 5.73 -8.94
CA VAL A 6 21.84 4.47 -8.25
C VAL A 6 20.72 3.49 -8.57
N PHE A 7 21.01 2.21 -8.41
CA PHE A 7 19.98 1.19 -8.59
C PHE A 7 19.31 0.87 -7.26
N CYS A 8 17.98 0.81 -7.27
CA CYS A 8 17.24 0.36 -6.11
C CYS A 8 17.65 -1.09 -5.82
N LYS A 9 18.06 -1.36 -4.58
CA LYS A 9 18.50 -2.69 -4.20
C LYS A 9 17.42 -3.74 -4.17
N GLU A 10 16.15 -3.34 -4.24
CA GLU A 10 15.03 -4.29 -4.23
C GLU A 10 14.45 -4.55 -5.62
N CYS A 11 14.20 -3.50 -6.40
CA CYS A 11 13.57 -3.67 -7.72
C CYS A 11 14.54 -3.47 -8.89
N GLY A 12 15.75 -2.98 -8.62
CA GLY A 12 16.74 -2.75 -9.66
C GLY A 12 16.50 -1.51 -10.51
N LYS A 13 15.48 -0.73 -10.22
CA LYS A 13 15.17 0.48 -10.97
C LYS A 13 16.23 1.54 -10.73
N GLN A 14 16.67 2.22 -11.81
CA GLN A 14 17.63 3.31 -11.70
C GLN A 14 16.93 4.60 -11.28
N VAL A 15 17.40 5.22 -10.21
CA VAL A 15 16.78 6.43 -9.63
C VAL A 15 17.88 7.36 -9.11
N PRO A 16 17.59 8.67 -8.97
CA PRO A 16 18.54 9.60 -8.37
C PRO A 16 18.88 9.20 -6.92
N SER A 17 20.15 9.35 -6.55
CA SER A 17 20.61 8.99 -5.21
C SER A 17 19.91 9.78 -4.11
N SER A 18 19.45 10.99 -4.42
CA SER A 18 18.73 11.84 -3.46
C SER A 18 17.38 11.25 -3.05
N GLU A 19 16.82 10.37 -3.89
CA GLU A 19 15.54 9.73 -3.63
C GLU A 19 15.67 8.35 -3.00
N THR A 20 16.89 7.92 -2.70
CA THR A 20 17.17 6.59 -2.18
C THR A 20 18.06 6.63 -0.94
N PRO A 21 17.61 7.29 0.14
CA PRO A 21 18.44 7.36 1.35
C PRO A 21 18.81 5.99 1.91
N ASP A 22 17.94 4.99 1.72
CA ASP A 22 18.17 3.62 2.19
C ASP A 22 18.63 2.68 1.08
N GLY A 23 18.95 3.20 -0.12
CA GLY A 23 19.23 2.37 -1.25
C GLY A 23 17.99 1.77 -1.92
N ARG A 24 16.81 2.21 -1.53
CA ARG A 24 15.53 1.81 -2.12
C ARG A 24 14.86 2.98 -2.79
N CYS A 25 14.23 2.75 -3.95
CA CYS A 25 13.45 3.80 -4.60
C CYS A 25 12.19 4.10 -3.79
N LEU A 26 11.57 5.24 -4.07
CA LEU A 26 10.38 5.66 -3.33
C LEU A 26 9.25 4.63 -3.42
N ASP A 27 9.05 4.04 -4.60
CA ASP A 27 8.03 2.99 -4.78
C ASP A 27 8.24 1.82 -3.81
N CYS A 28 9.48 1.36 -3.66
CA CYS A 28 9.81 0.27 -2.75
C CYS A 28 9.68 0.68 -1.30
N GLN A 29 10.04 1.91 -0.96
CA GLN A 29 9.88 2.44 0.39
C GLN A 29 8.40 2.47 0.80
N VAL A 30 7.54 2.97 -0.10
CA VAL A 30 6.10 3.02 0.14
C VAL A 30 5.53 1.61 0.29
N ARG A 31 5.88 0.72 -0.63
CA ARG A 31 5.39 -0.66 -0.61
C ARG A 31 5.76 -1.36 0.69
N LYS A 32 6.99 -1.21 1.13
CA LYS A 32 7.47 -1.81 2.37
C LYS A 32 6.79 -1.22 3.59
N SER A 33 6.59 0.11 3.60
CA SER A 33 5.97 0.81 4.71
C SER A 33 4.54 0.35 4.97
N VAL A 34 3.79 0.02 3.92
CA VAL A 34 2.38 -0.35 4.04
C VAL A 34 2.12 -1.85 3.86
N ALA A 35 3.16 -2.67 3.80
CA ALA A 35 3.02 -4.10 3.52
C ALA A 35 2.12 -4.80 4.54
N ASP A 36 2.32 -4.53 5.82
CA ASP A 36 1.51 -5.11 6.90
C ASP A 36 0.05 -4.66 6.81
N LEU A 37 -0.18 -3.38 6.49
CA LEU A 37 -1.53 -2.83 6.33
C LEU A 37 -2.22 -3.40 5.10
N ARG A 38 -1.47 -3.65 4.03
CA ARG A 38 -1.99 -4.30 2.84
C ARG A 38 -2.51 -5.71 3.15
N ASP A 39 -1.74 -6.46 3.92
CA ASP A 39 -2.13 -7.81 4.34
C ASP A 39 -3.40 -7.76 5.21
N GLU A 40 -3.47 -6.82 6.13
CA GLU A 40 -4.64 -6.62 6.97
C GLU A 40 -5.87 -6.24 6.13
N HIS A 41 -5.68 -5.35 5.16
CA HIS A 41 -6.74 -4.95 4.24
C HIS A 41 -7.29 -6.14 3.46
N ALA A 42 -6.40 -6.99 2.95
CA ALA A 42 -6.79 -8.19 2.21
C ALA A 42 -7.59 -9.16 3.09
N ARG A 43 -7.16 -9.35 4.34
CA ARG A 43 -7.89 -10.20 5.29
C ARG A 43 -9.28 -9.68 5.59
N LEU A 44 -9.41 -8.37 5.77
CA LEU A 44 -10.70 -7.74 6.04
C LEU A 44 -11.65 -7.85 4.85
N TRP A 45 -11.14 -7.70 3.63
CA TRP A 45 -11.94 -7.88 2.42
C TRP A 45 -12.46 -9.31 2.29
N ARG A 46 -11.63 -10.31 2.58
CA ARG A 46 -12.06 -11.72 2.58
C ARG A 46 -13.12 -11.96 3.64
N LYS A 47 -12.93 -11.39 4.82
CA LYS A 47 -13.89 -11.50 5.90
C LYS A 47 -15.21 -10.84 5.52
N ARG A 48 -15.17 -9.69 4.86
CA ARG A 48 -16.36 -9.00 4.38
C ARG A 48 -17.15 -9.87 3.40
N GLU A 49 -16.46 -10.52 2.47
CA GLU A 49 -17.13 -11.42 1.53
C GLU A 49 -17.79 -12.62 2.23
N ARG A 50 -17.13 -13.14 3.26
CA ARG A 50 -17.66 -14.27 4.04
C ARG A 50 -18.94 -13.90 4.78
N TYR A 51 -19.02 -12.67 5.27
CA TYR A 51 -20.17 -12.20 6.06
C TYR A 51 -21.08 -11.24 5.30
N ARG A 52 -21.04 -11.27 3.98
CA ARG A 52 -21.79 -10.31 3.15
C ARG A 52 -23.31 -10.32 3.38
N THR A 53 -23.85 -11.42 3.90
CA THR A 53 -25.28 -11.54 4.19
C THR A 53 -25.67 -10.97 5.55
N SER A 54 -24.72 -10.65 6.41
CA SER A 54 -24.94 -10.09 7.72
C SER A 54 -24.63 -8.60 7.72
N GLN A 55 -25.66 -7.75 7.66
CA GLN A 55 -25.48 -6.30 7.57
C GLN A 55 -24.69 -5.72 8.74
N ALA A 56 -24.92 -6.20 9.96
CA ALA A 56 -24.19 -5.71 11.12
C ALA A 56 -22.71 -6.00 11.03
N ASN A 57 -22.33 -7.22 10.63
CA ASN A 57 -20.93 -7.60 10.49
C ASN A 57 -20.27 -6.88 9.32
N VAL A 58 -20.97 -6.73 8.20
CA VAL A 58 -20.45 -6.01 7.03
C VAL A 58 -20.16 -4.55 7.39
N GLY A 59 -21.05 -3.89 8.12
CA GLY A 59 -20.85 -2.51 8.54
C GLY A 59 -19.63 -2.35 9.44
N GLN A 60 -19.44 -3.26 10.39
CA GLN A 60 -18.29 -3.24 11.28
C GLN A 60 -16.99 -3.48 10.52
N ILE A 61 -16.99 -4.45 9.62
CA ILE A 61 -15.81 -4.76 8.80
C ILE A 61 -15.47 -3.58 7.88
N ALA A 62 -16.48 -2.93 7.29
CA ALA A 62 -16.28 -1.76 6.44
C ALA A 62 -15.56 -0.63 7.19
N ARG A 63 -15.92 -0.39 8.45
CA ARG A 63 -15.25 0.61 9.30
C ARG A 63 -13.80 0.24 9.55
N GLN A 64 -13.52 -1.04 9.79
CA GLN A 64 -12.15 -1.51 9.97
C GLN A 64 -11.33 -1.33 8.70
N ILE A 65 -11.91 -1.63 7.55
CA ILE A 65 -11.26 -1.41 6.24
C ILE A 65 -10.92 0.07 6.07
N ALA A 66 -11.87 0.96 6.36
CA ALA A 66 -11.65 2.39 6.26
C ALA A 66 -10.50 2.87 7.15
N ARG A 67 -10.40 2.35 8.36
CA ARG A 67 -9.30 2.67 9.28
C ARG A 67 -7.95 2.22 8.73
N VAL A 68 -7.89 1.04 8.15
CA VAL A 68 -6.66 0.53 7.54
C VAL A 68 -6.26 1.42 6.36
N GLU A 69 -7.21 1.79 5.53
CA GLU A 69 -6.95 2.68 4.38
C GLU A 69 -6.45 4.06 4.84
N ASP A 70 -7.01 4.60 5.92
CA ASP A 70 -6.55 5.86 6.50
C ASP A 70 -5.11 5.75 6.99
N ARG A 71 -4.76 4.65 7.65
CA ARG A 71 -3.39 4.41 8.12
C ARG A 71 -2.42 4.29 6.96
N MET A 72 -2.82 3.60 5.90
CA MET A 72 -2.00 3.50 4.70
C MET A 72 -1.73 4.90 4.12
N GLY A 73 -2.77 5.72 4.02
CA GLY A 73 -2.63 7.08 3.54
C GLY A 73 -1.70 7.92 4.39
N GLN A 74 -1.78 7.80 5.70
CA GLN A 74 -0.90 8.53 6.63
C GLN A 74 0.56 8.12 6.47
N ARG A 75 0.83 6.81 6.39
CA ARG A 75 2.20 6.33 6.20
C ARG A 75 2.79 6.79 4.87
N ILE A 76 1.97 6.78 3.82
CA ILE A 76 2.41 7.23 2.50
C ILE A 76 2.73 8.73 2.54
N LYS A 77 1.92 9.54 3.21
CA LYS A 77 2.17 10.98 3.33
C LYS A 77 3.46 11.29 4.07
N GLU A 78 3.86 10.47 5.01
CA GLU A 78 5.13 10.64 5.71
C GLU A 78 6.33 10.47 4.78
N LEU A 79 6.22 9.59 3.79
CA LEU A 79 7.27 9.33 2.82
C LEU A 79 7.18 10.22 1.59
N VAL A 80 5.96 10.60 1.21
CA VAL A 80 5.68 11.36 -0.02
C VAL A 80 4.97 12.65 0.36
N PRO A 81 5.71 13.76 0.56
CA PRO A 81 5.12 15.03 0.97
C PRO A 81 4.18 15.64 -0.06
N ASN A 82 4.36 15.34 -1.34
CA ASN A 82 3.48 15.84 -2.38
C ASN A 82 2.14 15.11 -2.32
N GLU A 83 1.08 15.87 -2.07
CA GLU A 83 -0.26 15.33 -1.85
C GLU A 83 -0.79 14.52 -3.03
N ARG A 84 -0.57 15.02 -4.25
CA ARG A 84 -1.02 14.35 -5.47
C ARG A 84 -0.32 13.00 -5.66
N GLN A 85 1.00 12.98 -5.46
CA GLN A 85 1.77 11.74 -5.54
C GLN A 85 1.36 10.77 -4.45
N ALA A 86 1.11 11.26 -3.24
CA ALA A 86 0.68 10.43 -2.13
C ALA A 86 -0.64 9.72 -2.45
N VAL A 87 -1.59 10.44 -3.06
CA VAL A 87 -2.87 9.88 -3.47
C VAL A 87 -2.67 8.79 -4.53
N ASP A 88 -1.79 9.03 -5.50
CA ASP A 88 -1.50 8.04 -6.54
C ASP A 88 -0.89 6.77 -5.96
N TYR A 89 0.06 6.91 -5.03
CA TYR A 89 0.65 5.76 -4.34
C TYR A 89 -0.39 4.99 -3.53
N LEU A 90 -1.27 5.70 -2.84
CA LEU A 90 -2.33 5.07 -2.07
C LEU A 90 -3.24 4.24 -2.97
N LYS A 91 -3.65 4.79 -4.10
CA LYS A 91 -4.47 4.07 -5.07
C LYS A 91 -3.81 2.79 -5.55
N ARG A 92 -2.50 2.85 -5.88
CA ARG A 92 -1.73 1.68 -6.31
C ARG A 92 -1.69 0.62 -5.24
N GLU A 93 -1.46 1.02 -3.99
CA GLU A 93 -1.37 0.07 -2.88
C GLU A 93 -2.71 -0.57 -2.55
N LEU A 94 -3.81 0.18 -2.68
CA LEU A 94 -5.15 -0.37 -2.50
C LEU A 94 -5.50 -1.35 -3.61
N GLU A 95 -5.12 -1.06 -4.85
CA GLU A 95 -5.31 -2.00 -5.96
C GLU A 95 -4.50 -3.27 -5.76
N ALA A 96 -3.26 -3.14 -5.27
CA ALA A 96 -2.41 -4.28 -4.97
C ALA A 96 -3.03 -5.14 -3.85
N ALA A 97 -3.61 -4.52 -2.84
CA ALA A 97 -4.28 -5.23 -1.75
C ALA A 97 -5.49 -6.03 -2.26
N ARG A 98 -6.26 -5.43 -3.16
CA ARG A 98 -7.40 -6.11 -3.79
C ARG A 98 -6.96 -7.25 -4.68
N GLY A 99 -5.86 -7.07 -5.41
CA GLY A 99 -5.26 -8.12 -6.22
C GLY A 99 -4.76 -9.29 -5.37
N GLN A 100 -4.16 -8.99 -4.22
CA GLN A 100 -3.72 -10.00 -3.26
C GLN A 100 -4.90 -10.85 -2.79
N ARG A 101 -6.05 -10.23 -2.56
CA ARG A 101 -7.28 -10.95 -2.22
C ARG A 101 -7.66 -11.96 -3.29
N TYR A 102 -7.65 -11.56 -4.54
CA TYR A 102 -7.99 -12.43 -5.66
C TYR A 102 -6.97 -13.54 -5.84
N THR A 103 -5.70 -13.23 -5.69
CA THR A 103 -4.62 -14.21 -5.79
C THR A 103 -4.81 -15.33 -4.77
N ILE A 104 -5.13 -14.98 -3.53
CA ILE A 104 -5.37 -15.96 -2.48
C ILE A 104 -6.59 -16.82 -2.80
N LYS A 105 -7.62 -16.22 -3.36
CA LYS A 105 -8.86 -16.92 -3.72
C LYS A 105 -8.66 -17.87 -4.90
N GLY A 106 -7.75 -17.54 -5.79
CA GLY A 106 -7.48 -18.34 -6.99
C GLY A 106 -6.63 -19.58 -6.76
N VAL A 107 -6.16 -19.79 -5.55
CA VAL A 107 -5.31 -20.95 -5.23
C VAL A 107 -6.10 -22.23 -4.98
#